data_0f798c5f3a5f8fc30e7dc5d739f15c3c
#
_entry.id   0f798c5f3a5f8fc30e7dc5d739f15c3c
#
_cell.length_a   1.000
_cell.length_b   1.000
_cell.length_c   1.000
_cell.angle_alpha   90.00
_cell.angle_beta   90.00
_cell.angle_gamma   90.00
#
_symmetry.space_group_name_H-M   'P 1'
#
loop_
_entity.id
_entity.type
_entity.pdbx_description
1 polymer ?
#
loop_
_entity_poly.entity_id
_entity_poly.type
_entity_poly.pdbx_seq_one_letter_code
_entity_poly.pdbx_strand_id
1 'polypeptide(L)'
;MTVHIEAEKGQIAKKVLMPGDPNRALYIAKKYLENPVCVNKLRGELAFTGTYKGVPVTVFSSGMGIGSMGIYSHELFNDYDVDEIIRIGTAGSYTEDFKLYDILVADSSYSKTYFDEEAGREDIEIINSSGDLNAKIMNTATLKRINARLGRVHTTEAFYTENKNYKKFTDMGCKAVEMETYALLYNAKKFLKKATAILTISDNLITHEEIDPKAREQKLDEMIFLALESIIKNQE
;
A
#
# COMPACT_ATOMS: atom_id res chain seq x y z
N MET A 1 5.22 -11.51 19.64
CA MET A 1 6.46 -10.85 19.17
C MET A 1 7.11 -11.72 18.11
N THR A 2 7.55 -11.14 17.01
CA THR A 2 8.36 -11.78 15.96
C THR A 2 9.75 -11.15 15.90
N VAL A 3 10.56 -11.44 14.88
CA VAL A 3 11.92 -10.87 14.74
C VAL A 3 11.90 -9.37 14.45
N HIS A 4 10.84 -8.88 13.76
CA HIS A 4 10.77 -7.49 13.30
C HIS A 4 9.58 -6.71 13.88
N ILE A 5 8.66 -7.38 14.60
CA ILE A 5 7.48 -6.77 15.21
C ILE A 5 7.43 -7.12 16.70
N GLU A 6 7.43 -6.08 17.56
CA GLU A 6 7.42 -6.25 19.03
C GLU A 6 6.00 -6.43 19.62
N ALA A 7 4.95 -6.22 18.82
CA ALA A 7 3.59 -6.39 19.28
C ALA A 7 3.32 -7.81 19.80
N GLU A 8 2.50 -7.92 20.85
CA GLU A 8 1.97 -9.18 21.33
C GLU A 8 0.85 -9.70 20.43
N LYS A 9 0.57 -11.01 20.47
CA LYS A 9 -0.58 -11.57 19.75
C LYS A 9 -1.88 -10.93 20.23
N GLY A 10 -2.71 -10.48 19.28
CA GLY A 10 -3.97 -9.80 19.57
C GLY A 10 -3.85 -8.26 19.67
N GLN A 11 -2.65 -7.69 19.68
CA GLN A 11 -2.47 -6.25 19.63
C GLN A 11 -2.55 -5.66 18.20
N ILE A 12 -2.34 -6.49 17.18
CA ILE A 12 -2.53 -6.10 15.77
C ILE A 12 -3.95 -6.45 15.35
N ALA A 13 -4.66 -5.50 14.75
CA ALA A 13 -6.01 -5.72 14.22
C ALA A 13 -5.98 -6.60 12.96
N LYS A 14 -7.10 -7.24 12.64
CA LYS A 14 -7.28 -8.03 11.41
C LYS A 14 -7.19 -7.19 10.13
N LYS A 15 -7.39 -5.89 10.25
CA LYS A 15 -7.43 -4.89 9.18
C LYS A 15 -6.29 -3.92 9.35
N VAL A 16 -5.40 -3.86 8.35
CA VAL A 16 -4.16 -3.07 8.43
C VAL A 16 -4.08 -2.08 7.27
N LEU A 17 -3.82 -0.81 7.59
CA LEU A 17 -3.34 0.18 6.63
C LEU A 17 -1.82 0.26 6.68
N MET A 18 -1.18 0.22 5.53
CA MET A 18 0.28 0.11 5.45
C MET A 18 0.90 1.28 4.65
N PRO A 19 1.19 2.44 5.29
CA PRO A 19 2.05 3.47 4.69
C PRO A 19 3.51 3.02 4.67
N GLY A 20 4.32 3.54 3.74
CA GLY A 20 5.77 3.32 3.72
C GLY A 20 6.49 4.10 4.83
N ASP A 21 5.98 5.26 5.20
CA ASP A 21 6.61 6.23 6.09
C ASP A 21 6.10 6.11 7.53
N PRO A 22 6.99 5.91 8.55
CA PRO A 22 6.60 5.84 9.96
C PRO A 22 5.92 7.13 10.46
N ASN A 23 6.33 8.30 9.98
CA ASN A 23 5.69 9.57 10.36
C ASN A 23 4.25 9.64 9.83
N ARG A 24 4.00 9.07 8.64
CA ARG A 24 2.64 8.95 8.11
C ARG A 24 1.80 7.98 8.94
N ALA A 25 2.36 6.88 9.42
CA ALA A 25 1.67 5.97 10.33
C ALA A 25 1.25 6.71 11.62
N LEU A 26 2.16 7.49 12.21
CA LEU A 26 1.89 8.31 13.39
C LEU A 26 0.82 9.39 13.11
N TYR A 27 0.90 10.06 11.96
CA TYR A 27 -0.08 11.07 11.55
C TYR A 27 -1.48 10.48 11.44
N ILE A 28 -1.62 9.34 10.76
CA ILE A 28 -2.91 8.65 10.59
C ILE A 28 -3.47 8.23 11.95
N ALA A 29 -2.64 7.63 12.78
CA ALA A 29 -3.05 7.19 14.10
C ALA A 29 -3.58 8.35 14.95
N LYS A 30 -2.86 9.47 15.00
CA LYS A 30 -3.25 10.64 15.79
C LYS A 30 -4.48 11.36 15.26
N LYS A 31 -4.64 11.41 13.94
CA LYS A 31 -5.71 12.21 13.31
C LYS A 31 -7.03 11.44 13.19
N TYR A 32 -6.96 10.13 12.94
CA TYR A 32 -8.12 9.37 12.51
C TYR A 32 -8.52 8.24 13.47
N LEU A 33 -7.58 7.66 14.23
CA LEU A 33 -7.93 6.56 15.12
C LEU A 33 -8.37 7.08 16.50
N GLU A 34 -9.37 6.42 17.05
CA GLU A 34 -9.80 6.56 18.43
C GLU A 34 -8.93 5.69 19.34
N ASN A 35 -8.41 6.25 20.43
CA ASN A 35 -7.57 5.58 21.43
C ASN A 35 -6.39 4.80 20.84
N PRO A 36 -5.57 5.40 19.95
CA PRO A 36 -4.47 4.69 19.33
C PRO A 36 -3.38 4.31 20.34
N VAL A 37 -2.98 3.04 20.34
CA VAL A 37 -1.88 2.52 21.14
C VAL A 37 -0.72 2.17 20.22
N CYS A 38 0.49 2.64 20.54
CA CYS A 38 1.69 2.25 19.82
C CYS A 38 2.02 0.79 20.17
N VAL A 39 2.02 -0.09 19.18
CA VAL A 39 2.24 -1.52 19.31
C VAL A 39 3.54 -2.01 18.67
N ASN A 40 4.20 -1.15 17.90
CA ASN A 40 5.54 -1.41 17.37
C ASN A 40 6.33 -0.10 17.18
N LYS A 41 7.60 -0.16 17.50
CA LYS A 41 8.64 0.84 17.19
C LYS A 41 9.99 0.19 16.91
N LEU A 42 10.01 -1.15 16.88
CA LEU A 42 11.20 -1.91 16.59
C LEU A 42 11.73 -1.54 15.20
N ARG A 43 13.03 -1.34 15.06
CA ARG A 43 13.71 -0.91 13.83
C ARG A 43 13.26 0.44 13.24
N GLY A 44 12.53 1.25 14.02
CA GLY A 44 11.99 2.53 13.57
C GLY A 44 10.66 2.45 12.84
N GLU A 45 10.16 1.24 12.56
CA GLU A 45 8.85 1.07 11.93
C GLU A 45 7.75 1.20 12.99
N LEU A 46 6.92 2.22 12.83
CA LEU A 46 5.86 2.53 13.78
C LEU A 46 4.56 1.81 13.44
N ALA A 47 3.95 1.23 14.48
CA ALA A 47 2.59 0.69 14.36
C ALA A 47 1.69 1.17 15.50
N PHE A 48 0.46 1.47 15.15
CA PHE A 48 -0.57 1.92 16.08
C PHE A 48 -1.86 1.16 15.83
N THR A 49 -2.43 0.60 16.89
CA THR A 49 -3.76 -0.02 16.86
C THR A 49 -4.74 0.85 17.63
N GLY A 50 -5.89 1.12 17.03
CA GLY A 50 -7.00 1.85 17.61
C GLY A 50 -8.30 1.45 16.94
N THR A 51 -9.34 2.28 17.05
CA THR A 51 -10.59 2.08 16.34
C THR A 51 -10.85 3.23 15.35
N TYR A 52 -11.48 2.90 14.24
CA TYR A 52 -12.06 3.89 13.33
C TYR A 52 -13.55 3.58 13.18
N LYS A 53 -14.40 4.51 13.63
CA LYS A 53 -15.86 4.30 13.68
C LYS A 53 -16.25 2.98 14.39
N GLY A 54 -15.57 2.69 15.51
CA GLY A 54 -15.82 1.49 16.31
C GLY A 54 -15.22 0.19 15.77
N VAL A 55 -14.56 0.19 14.60
CA VAL A 55 -13.90 -0.99 14.01
C VAL A 55 -12.41 -0.95 14.33
N PRO A 56 -11.81 -2.03 14.89
CA PRO A 56 -10.37 -2.10 15.11
C PRO A 56 -9.57 -2.02 13.81
N VAL A 57 -8.59 -1.13 13.76
CA VAL A 57 -7.67 -0.93 12.64
C VAL A 57 -6.26 -0.75 13.18
N THR A 58 -5.29 -1.39 12.54
CA THR A 58 -3.87 -1.10 12.76
C THR A 58 -3.33 -0.29 11.59
N VAL A 59 -2.56 0.75 11.89
CA VAL A 59 -1.74 1.46 10.91
C VAL A 59 -0.30 1.07 11.17
N PHE A 60 0.37 0.44 10.20
CA PHE A 60 1.71 -0.11 10.34
C PHE A 60 2.61 0.41 9.21
N SER A 61 3.73 1.07 9.52
CA SER A 61 4.69 1.48 8.48
C SER A 61 5.46 0.30 7.93
N SER A 62 5.66 0.26 6.62
CA SER A 62 6.36 -0.84 5.95
C SER A 62 7.83 -0.58 5.67
N GLY A 63 8.29 0.67 5.84
CA GLY A 63 9.52 1.11 5.19
C GLY A 63 9.39 1.15 3.68
N MET A 64 10.50 1.28 2.97
CA MET A 64 10.56 1.38 1.51
C MET A 64 11.12 0.10 0.89
N GLY A 65 10.57 -0.26 -0.27
CA GLY A 65 11.08 -1.30 -1.14
C GLY A 65 10.54 -2.70 -0.86
N ILE A 66 10.71 -3.57 -1.86
CA ILE A 66 10.23 -4.96 -1.90
C ILE A 66 10.67 -5.74 -0.66
N GLY A 67 11.95 -5.65 -0.26
CA GLY A 67 12.49 -6.40 0.88
C GLY A 67 11.84 -6.03 2.20
N SER A 68 11.67 -4.72 2.48
CA SER A 68 11.04 -4.25 3.72
C SER A 68 9.56 -4.63 3.77
N MET A 69 8.80 -4.31 2.72
CA MET A 69 7.38 -4.71 2.62
C MET A 69 7.23 -6.22 2.72
N GLY A 70 8.13 -6.99 2.09
CA GLY A 70 8.13 -8.44 2.13
C GLY A 70 8.24 -9.01 3.55
N ILE A 71 9.13 -8.46 4.37
CA ILE A 71 9.31 -8.85 5.78
C ILE A 71 8.04 -8.57 6.59
N TYR A 72 7.59 -7.32 6.62
CA TYR A 72 6.49 -6.92 7.50
C TYR A 72 5.15 -7.53 7.08
N SER A 73 4.83 -7.58 5.79
CA SER A 73 3.59 -8.20 5.33
C SER A 73 3.58 -9.72 5.56
N HIS A 74 4.75 -10.39 5.46
CA HIS A 74 4.87 -11.80 5.80
C HIS A 74 4.51 -12.05 7.27
N GLU A 75 5.17 -11.35 8.21
CA GLU A 75 4.92 -11.51 9.64
C GLU A 75 3.48 -11.15 10.01
N LEU A 76 2.93 -10.08 9.44
CA LEU A 76 1.54 -9.67 9.69
C LEU A 76 0.54 -10.77 9.28
N PHE A 77 0.71 -11.36 8.11
CA PHE A 77 -0.19 -12.43 7.64
C PHE A 77 0.04 -13.75 8.37
N ASN A 78 1.29 -14.16 8.54
CA ASN A 78 1.65 -15.48 9.08
C ASN A 78 1.52 -15.54 10.61
N ASP A 79 2.04 -14.55 11.32
CA ASP A 79 2.23 -14.61 12.77
C ASP A 79 1.14 -13.85 13.55
N TYR A 80 0.59 -12.77 12.96
CA TYR A 80 -0.45 -11.95 13.57
C TYR A 80 -1.85 -12.22 13.00
N ASP A 81 -1.95 -13.13 12.03
CA ASP A 81 -3.22 -13.55 11.41
C ASP A 81 -4.06 -12.35 10.92
N VAL A 82 -3.40 -11.39 10.29
CA VAL A 82 -4.05 -10.27 9.61
C VAL A 82 -4.84 -10.81 8.41
N ASP A 83 -6.05 -10.31 8.19
CA ASP A 83 -6.91 -10.79 7.12
C ASP A 83 -6.80 -9.95 5.85
N GLU A 84 -6.67 -8.63 6.01
CA GLU A 84 -6.58 -7.72 4.87
C GLU A 84 -5.60 -6.56 5.14
N ILE A 85 -4.79 -6.24 4.13
CA ILE A 85 -3.86 -5.12 4.14
C ILE A 85 -4.15 -4.21 2.94
N ILE A 86 -4.35 -2.91 3.20
CA ILE A 86 -4.36 -1.87 2.18
C ILE A 86 -3.07 -1.06 2.33
N ARG A 87 -2.17 -1.17 1.34
CA ARG A 87 -1.05 -0.25 1.23
C ARG A 87 -1.58 1.12 0.84
N ILE A 88 -1.05 2.16 1.47
CA ILE A 88 -1.32 3.56 1.14
C ILE A 88 -0.01 4.29 0.88
N GLY A 89 0.18 4.80 -0.30
CA GLY A 89 1.46 5.34 -0.71
C GLY A 89 1.38 6.39 -1.81
N THR A 90 2.52 6.68 -2.41
CA THR A 90 2.65 7.56 -3.57
C THR A 90 3.22 6.78 -4.75
N ALA A 91 2.97 7.26 -5.97
CA ALA A 91 3.49 6.67 -7.19
C ALA A 91 3.81 7.74 -8.23
N GLY A 92 4.81 7.47 -9.07
CA GLY A 92 5.11 8.26 -10.26
C GLY A 92 4.31 7.77 -11.46
N SER A 93 3.59 8.65 -12.16
CA SER A 93 2.80 8.27 -13.34
C SER A 93 3.68 8.03 -14.56
N TYR A 94 3.37 6.98 -15.33
CA TYR A 94 3.93 6.70 -16.66
C TYR A 94 3.07 7.25 -17.81
N THR A 95 1.95 7.90 -17.50
CA THR A 95 1.00 8.38 -18.51
C THR A 95 0.50 9.78 -18.18
N GLU A 96 0.09 10.53 -19.20
CA GLU A 96 -0.56 11.83 -19.02
C GLU A 96 -2.01 11.72 -18.51
N ASP A 97 -2.60 10.52 -18.55
CA ASP A 97 -3.96 10.26 -18.07
C ASP A 97 -4.11 10.42 -16.56
N PHE A 98 -3.04 10.13 -15.81
CA PHE A 98 -2.98 10.33 -14.36
C PHE A 98 -2.19 11.60 -14.05
N LYS A 99 -2.88 12.55 -13.41
CA LYS A 99 -2.32 13.84 -13.00
C LYS A 99 -1.90 13.81 -11.54
N LEU A 100 -1.15 14.83 -11.12
CA LEU A 100 -0.80 15.00 -9.71
C LEU A 100 -2.06 15.00 -8.84
N TYR A 101 -1.99 14.31 -7.71
CA TYR A 101 -3.06 14.06 -6.74
C TYR A 101 -4.16 13.08 -7.18
N ASP A 102 -4.19 12.60 -8.42
CA ASP A 102 -5.09 11.51 -8.79
C ASP A 102 -4.83 10.28 -7.93
N ILE A 103 -5.89 9.54 -7.63
CA ILE A 103 -5.82 8.30 -6.86
C ILE A 103 -5.87 7.11 -7.80
N LEU A 104 -4.82 6.29 -7.76
CA LEU A 104 -4.73 5.01 -8.44
C LEU A 104 -4.95 3.88 -7.42
N VAL A 105 -5.91 2.99 -7.70
CA VAL A 105 -6.11 1.73 -6.96
C VAL A 105 -5.47 0.62 -7.79
N ALA A 106 -4.50 -0.08 -7.22
CA ALA A 106 -3.78 -1.12 -7.94
C ALA A 106 -4.69 -2.34 -8.21
N ASP A 107 -4.96 -2.64 -9.47
CA ASP A 107 -5.61 -3.89 -9.86
C ASP A 107 -4.62 -5.05 -9.92
N SER A 108 -3.38 -4.75 -10.21
CA SER A 108 -2.27 -5.69 -10.29
C SER A 108 -0.93 -4.95 -10.14
N SER A 109 0.12 -5.71 -9.83
CA SER A 109 1.51 -5.23 -9.87
C SER A 109 2.34 -6.07 -10.82
N TYR A 110 3.14 -5.40 -11.63
CA TYR A 110 4.22 -5.97 -12.43
C TYR A 110 5.55 -5.71 -11.76
N SER A 111 6.42 -6.72 -11.70
CA SER A 111 7.82 -6.57 -11.30
C SER A 111 8.69 -7.63 -11.98
N LYS A 112 9.94 -7.29 -12.24
CA LYS A 112 11.02 -8.25 -12.51
C LYS A 112 11.97 -8.24 -11.34
N THR A 113 11.70 -9.08 -10.37
CA THR A 113 12.46 -9.20 -9.13
C THR A 113 12.77 -10.68 -8.89
N TYR A 114 13.84 -10.97 -8.19
CA TYR A 114 14.12 -12.33 -7.69
C TYR A 114 13.42 -12.64 -6.36
N PHE A 115 12.59 -11.73 -5.86
CA PHE A 115 11.91 -11.88 -4.58
C PHE A 115 11.00 -13.12 -4.51
N ASP A 116 10.26 -13.40 -5.57
CA ASP A 116 9.36 -14.55 -5.64
C ASP A 116 10.11 -15.88 -5.78
N GLU A 117 11.20 -15.92 -6.52
CA GLU A 117 12.06 -17.11 -6.64
C GLU A 117 12.69 -17.45 -5.28
N GLU A 118 13.32 -16.48 -4.61
CA GLU A 118 13.92 -16.67 -3.28
C GLU A 118 12.87 -16.99 -2.20
N ALA A 119 11.66 -16.46 -2.34
CA ALA A 119 10.54 -16.78 -1.45
C ALA A 119 9.87 -18.15 -1.74
N GLY A 120 10.39 -18.91 -2.73
CA GLY A 120 10.04 -20.29 -3.02
C GLY A 120 8.89 -20.47 -4.01
N ARG A 121 8.66 -19.53 -4.92
CA ARG A 121 7.74 -19.67 -6.06
C ARG A 121 8.46 -19.39 -7.37
N GLU A 122 7.90 -19.96 -8.45
CA GLU A 122 8.38 -19.72 -9.80
C GLU A 122 8.04 -18.31 -10.30
N ASP A 123 8.87 -17.81 -11.20
CA ASP A 123 8.85 -16.52 -11.88
C ASP A 123 7.42 -16.02 -12.23
N ILE A 124 6.90 -15.11 -11.42
CA ILE A 124 5.58 -14.50 -11.60
C ILE A 124 5.76 -13.01 -11.81
N GLU A 125 5.79 -12.55 -13.05
CA GLU A 125 5.98 -11.12 -13.34
C GLU A 125 4.77 -10.25 -12.95
N ILE A 126 3.54 -10.78 -12.92
CA ILE A 126 2.32 -10.04 -12.65
C ILE A 126 1.49 -10.73 -11.57
N ILE A 127 1.16 -10.00 -10.51
CA ILE A 127 0.29 -10.46 -9.42
C ILE A 127 -0.94 -9.54 -9.33
N ASN A 128 -2.13 -10.12 -9.30
CA ASN A 128 -3.39 -9.39 -9.15
C ASN A 128 -3.66 -9.05 -7.69
N SER A 129 -4.20 -7.86 -7.45
CA SER A 129 -4.79 -7.48 -6.16
C SER A 129 -6.07 -8.26 -5.88
N SER A 130 -6.55 -8.20 -4.64
CA SER A 130 -7.82 -8.81 -4.25
C SER A 130 -8.98 -8.05 -4.87
N GLY A 131 -9.70 -8.68 -5.81
CA GLY A 131 -10.76 -8.05 -6.58
C GLY A 131 -11.94 -7.57 -5.73
N ASP A 132 -12.31 -8.32 -4.69
CA ASP A 132 -13.36 -7.93 -3.73
C ASP A 132 -12.96 -6.69 -2.89
N LEU A 133 -11.68 -6.59 -2.52
CA LEU A 133 -11.17 -5.42 -1.81
C LEU A 133 -11.13 -4.19 -2.74
N ASN A 134 -10.74 -4.35 -3.99
CA ASN A 134 -10.79 -3.30 -5.00
C ASN A 134 -12.23 -2.85 -5.29
N ALA A 135 -13.18 -3.79 -5.41
CA ALA A 135 -14.59 -3.46 -5.59
C ALA A 135 -15.13 -2.63 -4.41
N LYS A 136 -14.77 -3.01 -3.18
CA LYS A 136 -15.11 -2.27 -1.95
C LYS A 136 -14.55 -0.83 -1.97
N ILE A 137 -13.30 -0.65 -2.40
CA ILE A 137 -12.65 0.65 -2.52
C ILE A 137 -13.33 1.51 -3.61
N MET A 138 -13.56 0.97 -4.80
CA MET A 138 -14.17 1.70 -5.90
C MET A 138 -15.62 2.11 -5.60
N ASN A 139 -16.38 1.23 -4.93
CA ASN A 139 -17.72 1.57 -4.43
C ASN A 139 -17.68 2.70 -3.41
N THR A 140 -16.71 2.65 -2.49
CA THR A 140 -16.52 3.72 -1.49
C THR A 140 -16.14 5.04 -2.16
N ALA A 141 -15.23 5.01 -3.13
CA ALA A 141 -14.83 6.19 -3.91
C ALA A 141 -16.05 6.85 -4.59
N THR A 142 -16.90 6.03 -5.24
CA THR A 142 -18.13 6.51 -5.87
C THR A 142 -19.08 7.17 -4.86
N LEU A 143 -19.35 6.51 -3.73
CA LEU A 143 -20.23 7.02 -2.68
C LEU A 143 -19.71 8.32 -2.03
N LYS A 144 -18.38 8.44 -1.90
CA LYS A 144 -17.73 9.62 -1.33
C LYS A 144 -17.35 10.70 -2.35
N ARG A 145 -17.64 10.46 -3.63
CA ARG A 145 -17.30 11.35 -4.76
C ARG A 145 -15.80 11.61 -4.88
N ILE A 146 -14.99 10.59 -4.59
CA ILE A 146 -13.54 10.60 -4.73
C ILE A 146 -13.20 10.09 -6.14
N ASN A 147 -12.36 10.83 -6.87
CA ASN A 147 -11.88 10.41 -8.19
C ASN A 147 -10.76 9.38 -8.03
N ALA A 148 -11.12 8.10 -8.06
CA ALA A 148 -10.17 6.99 -8.02
C ALA A 148 -10.34 6.11 -9.26
N ARG A 149 -9.23 5.57 -9.78
CA ARG A 149 -9.23 4.72 -10.97
C ARG A 149 -8.37 3.49 -10.74
N LEU A 150 -8.79 2.37 -11.31
CA LEU A 150 -8.00 1.14 -11.32
C LEU A 150 -6.85 1.24 -12.33
N GLY A 151 -5.74 0.58 -12.01
CA GLY A 151 -4.61 0.48 -12.94
C GLY A 151 -3.51 -0.43 -12.41
N ARG A 152 -2.75 -1.05 -13.34
CA ARG A 152 -1.56 -1.81 -13.00
C ARG A 152 -0.43 -0.88 -12.59
N VAL A 153 0.29 -1.26 -11.54
CA VAL A 153 1.52 -0.57 -11.12
C VAL A 153 2.76 -1.40 -11.48
N HIS A 154 3.86 -0.71 -11.72
CA HIS A 154 5.19 -1.32 -11.76
C HIS A 154 5.83 -1.16 -10.40
N THR A 155 6.20 -2.25 -9.75
CA THR A 155 7.00 -2.22 -8.53
C THR A 155 8.48 -2.35 -8.90
N THR A 156 9.26 -1.31 -8.66
CA THR A 156 10.70 -1.25 -8.93
C THR A 156 11.53 -1.45 -7.67
N GLU A 157 12.73 -2.01 -7.81
CA GLU A 157 13.71 -2.11 -6.72
C GLU A 157 14.63 -0.88 -6.62
N ALA A 158 14.73 -0.08 -7.71
CA ALA A 158 15.61 1.07 -7.79
C ALA A 158 14.82 2.36 -7.98
N PHE A 159 14.89 3.27 -7.00
CA PHE A 159 14.32 4.62 -7.13
C PHE A 159 15.10 5.47 -8.12
N TYR A 160 16.43 5.47 -8.01
CA TYR A 160 17.29 6.18 -8.92
C TYR A 160 17.67 5.28 -10.10
N THR A 161 17.14 5.58 -11.28
CA THR A 161 17.42 4.84 -12.51
C THR A 161 17.81 5.78 -13.65
N GLU A 162 18.83 5.40 -14.40
CA GLU A 162 19.19 6.06 -15.66
C GLU A 162 18.33 5.59 -16.83
N ASN A 163 17.66 4.44 -16.68
CA ASN A 163 16.82 3.86 -17.71
C ASN A 163 15.45 4.52 -17.74
N LYS A 164 15.28 5.50 -18.63
CA LYS A 164 14.02 6.23 -18.85
C LYS A 164 13.11 5.61 -19.91
N ASN A 165 13.30 4.33 -20.25
CA ASN A 165 12.45 3.64 -21.21
C ASN A 165 11.12 3.21 -20.57
N TYR A 166 10.28 4.19 -20.26
CA TYR A 166 8.96 3.95 -19.63
C TYR A 166 8.00 3.23 -20.58
N LYS A 167 8.23 3.29 -21.91
CA LYS A 167 7.40 2.60 -22.90
C LYS A 167 7.33 1.10 -22.63
N LYS A 168 8.41 0.48 -22.19
CA LYS A 168 8.43 -0.94 -21.83
C LYS A 168 7.35 -1.27 -20.77
N PHE A 169 7.18 -0.42 -19.76
CA PHE A 169 6.23 -0.65 -18.69
C PHE A 169 4.79 -0.31 -19.10
N THR A 170 4.61 0.73 -19.92
CA THR A 170 3.27 1.04 -20.46
C THR A 170 2.81 -0.02 -21.46
N ASP A 171 3.71 -0.65 -22.22
CA ASP A 171 3.39 -1.80 -23.08
C ASP A 171 2.96 -3.03 -22.26
N MET A 172 3.42 -3.16 -21.00
CA MET A 172 2.95 -4.14 -20.01
C MET A 172 1.64 -3.72 -19.31
N GLY A 173 1.07 -2.59 -19.69
CA GLY A 173 -0.17 -2.04 -19.13
C GLY A 173 0.01 -1.25 -17.83
N CYS A 174 1.26 -1.01 -17.38
CA CYS A 174 1.52 -0.25 -16.16
C CYS A 174 1.18 1.23 -16.35
N LYS A 175 0.52 1.81 -15.36
CA LYS A 175 0.13 3.24 -15.33
C LYS A 175 1.07 4.08 -14.48
N ALA A 176 1.67 3.48 -13.45
CA ALA A 176 2.53 4.17 -12.50
C ALA A 176 3.60 3.24 -11.93
N VAL A 177 4.61 3.83 -11.28
CA VAL A 177 5.69 3.13 -10.59
C VAL A 177 5.67 3.44 -9.09
N GLU A 178 5.96 2.43 -8.30
CA GLU A 178 6.17 2.48 -6.85
C GLU A 178 7.12 1.34 -6.44
N MET A 179 7.30 1.04 -5.15
CA MET A 179 8.38 0.15 -4.73
C MET A 179 7.97 -1.03 -3.84
N GLU A 180 6.69 -1.24 -3.52
CA GLU A 180 6.27 -2.20 -2.46
C GLU A 180 5.11 -3.12 -2.83
N THR A 181 4.22 -2.72 -3.73
CA THR A 181 2.94 -3.41 -3.99
C THR A 181 3.14 -4.86 -4.38
N TYR A 182 4.15 -5.18 -5.20
CA TYR A 182 4.41 -6.55 -5.63
C TYR A 182 4.63 -7.50 -4.45
N ALA A 183 5.52 -7.13 -3.50
CA ALA A 183 5.83 -7.97 -2.35
C ALA A 183 4.63 -8.18 -1.44
N LEU A 184 3.80 -7.13 -1.25
CA LEU A 184 2.56 -7.23 -0.49
C LEU A 184 1.58 -8.22 -1.13
N LEU A 185 1.33 -8.09 -2.45
CA LEU A 185 0.41 -8.96 -3.18
C LEU A 185 0.91 -10.41 -3.23
N TYR A 186 2.24 -10.60 -3.37
CA TYR A 186 2.86 -11.90 -3.30
C TYR A 186 2.57 -12.60 -1.98
N ASN A 187 2.82 -11.93 -0.85
CA ASN A 187 2.56 -12.49 0.47
C ASN A 187 1.06 -12.73 0.71
N ALA A 188 0.19 -11.82 0.30
CA ALA A 188 -1.25 -12.03 0.39
C ALA A 188 -1.70 -13.30 -0.36
N LYS A 189 -1.20 -13.50 -1.58
CA LYS A 189 -1.47 -14.71 -2.38
C LYS A 189 -0.90 -15.96 -1.70
N LYS A 190 0.31 -15.89 -1.15
CA LYS A 190 0.97 -17.00 -0.44
C LYS A 190 0.17 -17.48 0.76
N PHE A 191 -0.38 -16.56 1.54
CA PHE A 191 -1.10 -16.84 2.78
C PHE A 191 -2.64 -16.91 2.60
N LEU A 192 -3.14 -16.81 1.36
CA LEU A 192 -4.59 -16.78 1.06
C LEU A 192 -5.31 -15.65 1.80
N LYS A 193 -4.65 -14.50 1.91
CA LYS A 193 -5.13 -13.27 2.53
C LYS A 193 -5.43 -12.22 1.46
N LYS A 194 -5.93 -11.06 1.88
CA LYS A 194 -6.36 -9.99 0.96
C LYS A 194 -5.41 -8.81 1.01
N ALA A 195 -5.05 -8.29 -0.16
CA ALA A 195 -4.27 -7.07 -0.25
C ALA A 195 -4.55 -6.29 -1.53
N THR A 196 -4.33 -4.99 -1.43
CA THR A 196 -4.29 -4.04 -2.54
C THR A 196 -3.46 -2.81 -2.16
N ALA A 197 -3.28 -1.88 -3.11
CA ALA A 197 -2.69 -0.59 -2.84
C ALA A 197 -3.58 0.56 -3.35
N ILE A 198 -3.65 1.64 -2.57
CA ILE A 198 -4.21 2.92 -2.96
C ILE A 198 -3.05 3.92 -2.99
N LEU A 199 -2.84 4.54 -4.13
CA LEU A 199 -1.66 5.36 -4.39
C LEU A 199 -2.08 6.73 -4.89
N THR A 200 -1.54 7.79 -4.28
CA THR A 200 -1.65 9.14 -4.82
C THR A 200 -0.52 9.39 -5.80
N ILE A 201 -0.82 9.90 -6.98
CA ILE A 201 0.20 10.31 -7.95
C ILE A 201 0.94 11.52 -7.41
N SER A 202 2.21 11.36 -7.14
CA SER A 202 3.09 12.39 -6.59
C SER A 202 3.96 13.08 -7.62
N ASP A 203 4.21 12.40 -8.74
CA ASP A 203 5.03 12.90 -9.84
C ASP A 203 4.55 12.27 -11.15
N ASN A 204 4.77 12.98 -12.25
CA ASN A 204 4.50 12.49 -13.59
C ASN A 204 5.81 12.44 -14.38
N LEU A 205 6.25 11.23 -14.71
CA LEU A 205 7.54 10.99 -15.35
C LEU A 205 7.55 11.38 -16.85
N ILE A 206 6.38 11.70 -17.42
CA ILE A 206 6.24 12.15 -18.80
C ILE A 206 6.22 13.68 -18.87
N THR A 207 5.44 14.35 -18.01
CA THR A 207 5.32 15.82 -17.97
C THR A 207 6.38 16.47 -17.09
N HIS A 208 7.09 15.68 -16.25
CA HIS A 208 8.08 16.15 -15.28
C HIS A 208 7.50 17.07 -14.18
N GLU A 209 6.20 16.97 -13.94
CA GLU A 209 5.55 17.62 -12.82
C GLU A 209 5.73 16.80 -11.54
N GLU A 210 5.92 17.47 -10.41
CA GLU A 210 6.03 16.82 -9.09
C GLU A 210 5.34 17.64 -8.00
N ILE A 211 4.86 16.94 -6.96
CA ILE A 211 4.30 17.58 -5.77
C ILE A 211 5.44 18.04 -4.87
N ASP A 212 5.34 19.26 -4.35
CA ASP A 212 6.25 19.77 -3.32
C ASP A 212 6.36 18.77 -2.15
N PRO A 213 7.58 18.44 -1.67
CA PRO A 213 7.78 17.49 -0.59
C PRO A 213 6.98 17.77 0.68
N LYS A 214 6.76 19.05 1.04
CA LYS A 214 5.92 19.43 2.19
C LYS A 214 4.44 19.20 1.92
N ALA A 215 3.99 19.36 0.68
CA ALA A 215 2.63 19.04 0.29
C ALA A 215 2.33 17.52 0.29
N ARG A 216 3.36 16.67 0.13
CA ARG A 216 3.22 15.20 0.23
C ARG A 216 2.72 14.73 1.60
N GLU A 217 3.03 15.46 2.68
CA GLU A 217 2.53 15.12 4.01
C GLU A 217 1.06 15.52 4.21
N GLN A 218 0.63 16.63 3.62
CA GLN A 218 -0.66 17.27 3.94
C GLN A 218 -1.79 16.98 2.95
N LYS A 219 -1.49 16.61 1.70
CA LYS A 219 -2.49 16.41 0.64
C LYS A 219 -2.81 14.94 0.32
N LEU A 220 -2.43 14.02 1.20
CA LEU A 220 -2.75 12.60 1.06
C LEU A 220 -4.01 12.20 1.86
N ASP A 221 -4.69 13.16 2.47
CA ASP A 221 -5.85 12.92 3.32
C ASP A 221 -7.01 12.24 2.57
N GLU A 222 -7.20 12.56 1.29
CA GLU A 222 -8.27 11.95 0.50
C GLU A 222 -8.03 10.44 0.29
N MET A 223 -6.77 10.06 -0.02
CA MET A 223 -6.37 8.65 -0.10
C MET A 223 -6.51 7.93 1.24
N ILE A 224 -6.05 8.56 2.33
CA ILE A 224 -6.15 8.00 3.69
C ILE A 224 -7.62 7.81 4.08
N PHE A 225 -8.46 8.81 3.83
CA PHE A 225 -9.88 8.74 4.09
C PHE A 225 -10.57 7.64 3.28
N LEU A 226 -10.25 7.53 1.97
CA LEU A 226 -10.76 6.45 1.13
C LEU A 226 -10.37 5.08 1.68
N ALA A 227 -9.11 4.90 2.07
CA ALA A 227 -8.61 3.65 2.63
C ALA A 227 -9.33 3.28 3.94
N LEU A 228 -9.46 4.23 4.89
CA LEU A 228 -10.15 4.02 6.16
C LEU A 228 -11.63 3.70 5.97
N GLU A 229 -12.36 4.45 5.15
CA GLU A 229 -13.77 4.19 4.85
C GLU A 229 -13.99 2.85 4.15
N SER A 230 -13.01 2.40 3.37
CA SER A 230 -13.10 1.13 2.65
C SER A 230 -12.79 -0.07 3.54
N ILE A 231 -11.72 0.01 4.35
CA ILE A 231 -11.24 -1.15 5.11
C ILE A 231 -12.21 -1.55 6.23
N ILE A 232 -12.99 -0.61 6.76
CA ILE A 232 -13.96 -0.90 7.83
C ILE A 232 -15.26 -1.52 7.33
N LYS A 233 -15.57 -1.45 6.03
CA LYS A 233 -16.79 -2.07 5.48
C LYS A 233 -16.67 -3.59 5.57
N ASN A 234 -17.71 -4.23 6.08
CA ASN A 234 -17.86 -5.68 5.97
C ASN A 234 -18.23 -6.04 4.53
N GLN A 235 -17.94 -7.27 4.11
CA GLN A 235 -18.51 -7.80 2.87
C GLN A 235 -20.01 -8.01 3.10
N GLU A 236 -20.84 -7.38 2.29
CA GLU A 236 -22.26 -7.71 2.17
C GLU A 236 -22.41 -8.94 1.28
#